data_eddc1a69b9f6a2c17ada65d0d4ce38bc
#
_entry.id   eddc1a69b9f6a2c17ada65d0d4ce38bc
#
_cell.length_a   1.000
_cell.length_b   1.000
_cell.length_c   1.000
_cell.angle_alpha   90.00
_cell.angle_beta   90.00
_cell.angle_gamma   90.00
#
_symmetry.space_group_name_H-M   'P 1'
#
loop_
_entity.id
_entity.type
_entity.pdbx_description
1 polymer ?
#
loop_
_entity_poly.entity_id
_entity_poly.type
_entity_poly.pdbx_seq_one_letter_code
_entity_poly.pdbx_strand_id
1 'polypeptide(L)'
;MKKFIETIKNIYKIEELRKRIGYTILLVLIYRLGCYVVLPGLDPARLTALQGSTQEGLVGLLNMFSGGAFGNASIFALGVMPYISASIVVQLLGMFVPSFRKMQMEGESGRRKMNQITRYLTILILCIQGPAYVTGMIPRNAVAVGWSGFMFNLISTLILMSGSMFVMWLGERITDRGIGNGISLIIMIGIVARLPFAVVAEVGQKLSANSGGGLLLLVVEFVVWYFVVIAAIALVQAVRKVPVQYARRVVGNKQYGGVRQYLPLKINAAGVMPIIFAQALMLFPMLFQLSDRTRGLAAAFGNYTGFWYNFVFFILVVVFTYFYTAVTVNPQMMSEDMKKNGGFIPGVKPGKPTMKYLDNILDRVTLPGSIFLGIIAILPAFAILAGVNNQFASFYGGTSLRILVGVVLDTLQQIEGYLLMRHYDGLMKTGRLTGRSGL
;
A
#
# COMPACT_ATOMS: atom_id res chain seq x y z
N MET A 1 -1.31 4.31 -28.63
CA MET A 1 -2.00 3.01 -28.80
C MET A 1 -1.10 1.91 -29.37
N LYS A 2 -0.37 2.10 -30.49
CA LYS A 2 0.52 1.05 -31.06
C LYS A 2 1.56 0.51 -30.09
N LYS A 3 2.27 1.38 -29.35
CA LYS A 3 3.26 0.95 -28.33
C LYS A 3 2.65 0.11 -27.21
N PHE A 4 1.44 0.45 -26.75
CA PHE A 4 0.73 -0.30 -25.70
C PHE A 4 0.35 -1.71 -26.17
N ILE A 5 -0.15 -1.83 -27.41
CA ILE A 5 -0.49 -3.13 -28.01
C ILE A 5 0.78 -3.98 -28.21
N GLU A 6 1.90 -3.37 -28.65
CA GLU A 6 3.19 -4.05 -28.78
C GLU A 6 3.72 -4.53 -27.42
N THR A 7 3.58 -3.72 -26.36
CA THR A 7 3.97 -4.12 -25.00
C THR A 7 3.15 -5.31 -24.54
N ILE A 8 1.82 -5.30 -24.71
CA ILE A 8 0.95 -6.44 -24.37
C ILE A 8 1.33 -7.69 -25.16
N LYS A 9 1.58 -7.54 -26.46
CA LYS A 9 2.01 -8.65 -27.34
C LYS A 9 3.36 -9.23 -26.90
N ASN A 10 4.29 -8.39 -26.45
CA ASN A 10 5.59 -8.81 -25.93
C ASN A 10 5.47 -9.51 -24.58
N ILE A 11 4.59 -9.03 -23.68
CA ILE A 11 4.26 -9.70 -22.42
C ILE A 11 3.73 -11.10 -22.69
N TYR A 12 2.80 -11.25 -23.64
CA TYR A 12 2.19 -12.54 -23.96
C TYR A 12 3.17 -13.55 -24.58
N LYS A 13 4.19 -13.06 -25.31
CA LYS A 13 5.24 -13.89 -25.91
C LYS A 13 6.19 -14.51 -24.89
N ILE A 14 6.31 -13.93 -23.69
CA ILE A 14 7.20 -14.43 -22.65
C ILE A 14 6.44 -15.44 -21.79
N GLU A 15 6.75 -16.73 -21.97
CA GLU A 15 6.05 -17.83 -21.30
C GLU A 15 6.10 -17.75 -19.77
N GLU A 16 7.26 -17.39 -19.20
CA GLU A 16 7.42 -17.25 -17.76
C GLU A 16 6.55 -16.12 -17.20
N LEU A 17 6.55 -14.94 -17.85
CA LEU A 17 5.77 -13.79 -17.44
C LEU A 17 4.26 -14.08 -17.56
N ARG A 18 3.85 -14.75 -18.64
CA ARG A 18 2.46 -15.20 -18.82
C ARG A 18 2.01 -16.16 -17.71
N LYS A 19 2.84 -17.13 -17.33
CA LYS A 19 2.56 -18.07 -16.23
C LYS A 19 2.42 -17.33 -14.90
N ARG A 20 3.31 -16.38 -14.60
CA ARG A 20 3.27 -15.56 -13.38
C ARG A 20 2.02 -14.68 -13.32
N ILE A 21 1.66 -14.01 -14.43
CA ILE A 21 0.42 -13.21 -14.53
C ILE A 21 -0.80 -14.11 -14.34
N GLY A 22 -0.89 -15.23 -15.06
CA GLY A 22 -1.99 -16.17 -14.94
C GLY A 22 -2.17 -16.70 -13.52
N TYR A 23 -1.06 -17.04 -12.84
CA TYR A 23 -1.07 -17.47 -11.46
C TYR A 23 -1.58 -16.36 -10.51
N THR A 24 -1.14 -15.12 -10.71
CA THR A 24 -1.59 -13.97 -9.93
C THR A 24 -3.09 -13.75 -10.10
N ILE A 25 -3.59 -13.76 -11.35
CA ILE A 25 -5.02 -13.58 -11.64
C ILE A 25 -5.86 -14.69 -10.99
N LEU A 26 -5.40 -15.95 -11.06
CA LEU A 26 -6.10 -17.10 -10.45
C LEU A 26 -6.24 -16.91 -8.92
N LEU A 27 -5.14 -16.55 -8.22
CA LEU A 27 -5.18 -16.37 -6.77
C LEU A 27 -6.04 -15.17 -6.36
N VAL A 28 -6.01 -14.09 -7.14
CA VAL A 28 -6.89 -12.94 -6.96
C VAL A 28 -8.35 -13.30 -7.13
N LEU A 29 -8.68 -14.14 -8.12
CA LEU A 29 -10.05 -14.61 -8.34
C LEU A 29 -10.55 -15.43 -7.14
N ILE A 30 -9.72 -16.32 -6.60
CA ILE A 30 -10.02 -17.07 -5.37
C ILE A 30 -10.32 -16.12 -4.20
N TYR A 31 -9.47 -15.09 -4.00
CA TYR A 31 -9.70 -14.07 -2.98
C TYR A 31 -11.05 -13.36 -3.18
N ARG A 32 -11.37 -12.94 -4.41
CA ARG A 32 -12.61 -12.23 -4.71
C ARG A 32 -13.85 -13.11 -4.46
N LEU A 33 -13.83 -14.37 -4.84
CA LEU A 33 -14.91 -15.31 -4.55
C LEU A 33 -15.15 -15.44 -3.04
N GLY A 34 -14.10 -15.58 -2.24
CA GLY A 34 -14.21 -15.68 -0.78
C GLY A 34 -14.74 -14.41 -0.10
N CYS A 35 -14.60 -13.22 -0.71
CA CYS A 35 -15.20 -11.99 -0.19
C CYS A 35 -16.75 -11.98 -0.24
N TYR A 36 -17.36 -12.85 -1.02
CA TYR A 36 -18.83 -12.98 -1.12
C TYR A 36 -19.39 -14.14 -0.28
N VAL A 37 -18.54 -15.01 0.24
CA VAL A 37 -18.98 -16.13 1.09
C VAL A 37 -19.24 -15.60 2.50
N VAL A 38 -20.51 -15.49 2.87
CA VAL A 38 -20.95 -15.01 4.18
C VAL A 38 -20.60 -16.01 5.28
N LEU A 39 -20.34 -15.53 6.50
CA LEU A 39 -20.11 -16.38 7.67
C LEU A 39 -21.28 -17.34 7.92
N PRO A 40 -21.03 -18.61 8.21
CA PRO A 40 -22.07 -19.58 8.54
C PRO A 40 -22.90 -19.12 9.76
N GLY A 41 -24.20 -19.30 9.68
CA GLY A 41 -25.11 -18.88 10.74
C GLY A 41 -25.61 -17.44 10.66
N LEU A 42 -25.29 -16.72 9.56
CA LEU A 42 -25.84 -15.40 9.26
C LEU A 42 -26.86 -15.46 8.12
N ASP A 43 -27.92 -14.67 8.24
CA ASP A 43 -28.90 -14.45 7.18
C ASP A 43 -28.45 -13.26 6.31
N PRO A 44 -28.08 -13.48 5.04
CA PRO A 44 -27.61 -12.41 4.14
C PRO A 44 -28.65 -11.30 3.94
N ALA A 45 -29.95 -11.62 3.97
CA ALA A 45 -31.03 -10.65 3.77
C ALA A 45 -31.08 -9.60 4.90
N ARG A 46 -30.62 -9.95 6.11
CA ARG A 46 -30.63 -9.08 7.28
C ARG A 46 -29.34 -8.27 7.47
N LEU A 47 -28.36 -8.45 6.59
CA LEU A 47 -27.09 -7.73 6.62
C LEU A 47 -27.15 -6.34 5.95
N THR A 48 -28.29 -5.94 5.36
CA THR A 48 -28.45 -4.63 4.73
C THR A 48 -28.19 -3.46 5.69
N ALA A 49 -28.55 -3.60 6.97
CA ALA A 49 -28.26 -2.62 8.01
C ALA A 49 -26.74 -2.47 8.26
N LEU A 50 -26.01 -3.58 8.24
CA LEU A 50 -24.54 -3.57 8.36
C LEU A 50 -23.90 -2.89 7.15
N GLN A 51 -24.39 -3.16 5.94
CA GLN A 51 -23.88 -2.53 4.72
C GLN A 51 -24.04 -1.01 4.74
N GLY A 52 -25.18 -0.50 5.27
CA GLY A 52 -25.41 0.93 5.45
C GLY A 52 -24.43 1.57 6.44
N SER A 53 -24.28 0.98 7.62
CA SER A 53 -23.40 1.51 8.67
C SER A 53 -21.89 1.41 8.34
N THR A 54 -21.50 0.52 7.43
CA THR A 54 -20.10 0.34 7.00
C THR A 54 -19.70 1.22 5.82
N GLN A 55 -20.54 2.17 5.39
CA GLN A 55 -20.21 3.07 4.28
C GLN A 55 -19.55 4.38 4.76
N GLU A 56 -19.63 4.70 6.04
CA GLU A 56 -19.15 5.98 6.58
C GLU A 56 -17.97 5.84 7.51
N GLY A 57 -17.17 6.89 7.57
CA GLY A 57 -16.07 7.04 8.51
C GLY A 57 -14.96 5.99 8.35
N LEU A 58 -14.36 5.64 9.48
CA LEU A 58 -13.23 4.70 9.55
C LEU A 58 -13.62 3.27 9.16
N VAL A 59 -14.83 2.86 9.51
CA VAL A 59 -15.37 1.54 9.16
C VAL A 59 -15.54 1.41 7.65
N GLY A 60 -15.90 2.51 6.97
CA GLY A 60 -15.93 2.60 5.51
C GLY A 60 -14.57 2.32 4.87
N LEU A 61 -13.48 2.84 5.45
CA LEU A 61 -12.12 2.57 4.98
C LEU A 61 -11.73 1.09 5.17
N LEU A 62 -12.06 0.47 6.31
CA LEU A 62 -11.83 -0.96 6.54
C LEU A 62 -12.59 -1.82 5.52
N ASN A 63 -13.84 -1.46 5.26
CA ASN A 63 -14.66 -2.13 4.27
C ASN A 63 -14.09 -1.97 2.84
N MET A 64 -13.51 -0.83 2.53
CA MET A 64 -12.85 -0.56 1.26
C MET A 64 -11.59 -1.41 1.09
N PHE A 65 -10.72 -1.50 2.09
CA PHE A 65 -9.50 -2.32 2.04
C PHE A 65 -9.80 -3.82 1.94
N SER A 66 -10.89 -4.27 2.57
CA SER A 66 -11.35 -5.66 2.44
C SER A 66 -12.12 -5.93 1.14
N GLY A 67 -12.28 -4.90 0.27
CA GLY A 67 -13.03 -5.04 -0.98
C GLY A 67 -14.52 -5.34 -0.82
N GLY A 68 -15.10 -4.90 0.33
CA GLY A 68 -16.47 -5.14 0.69
C GLY A 68 -16.72 -6.36 1.56
N ALA A 69 -15.71 -7.17 1.79
CA ALA A 69 -15.82 -8.36 2.62
C ALA A 69 -16.25 -8.06 4.06
N PHE A 70 -15.79 -6.92 4.61
CA PHE A 70 -16.14 -6.46 5.95
C PHE A 70 -17.63 -6.17 6.10
N GLY A 71 -18.22 -5.42 5.17
CA GLY A 71 -19.64 -5.08 5.18
C GLY A 71 -20.57 -6.25 4.80
N ASN A 72 -20.05 -7.25 4.10
CA ASN A 72 -20.78 -8.46 3.75
C ASN A 72 -20.69 -9.55 4.85
N ALA A 73 -20.03 -9.28 5.97
CA ALA A 73 -19.73 -10.27 7.01
C ALA A 73 -19.21 -11.60 6.44
N SER A 74 -18.27 -11.50 5.48
CA SER A 74 -17.73 -12.68 4.81
C SER A 74 -16.65 -13.37 5.63
N ILE A 75 -16.25 -14.58 5.21
CA ILE A 75 -15.14 -15.33 5.80
C ILE A 75 -13.80 -14.56 5.75
N PHE A 76 -13.68 -13.60 4.82
CA PHE A 76 -12.52 -12.72 4.67
C PHE A 76 -12.77 -11.30 5.20
N ALA A 77 -13.76 -11.10 6.09
CA ALA A 77 -14.16 -9.77 6.56
C ALA A 77 -12.99 -8.98 7.15
N LEU A 78 -12.12 -9.57 7.96
CA LEU A 78 -10.94 -8.92 8.53
C LEU A 78 -9.79 -8.76 7.50
N GLY A 79 -9.83 -9.53 6.41
CA GLY A 79 -8.87 -9.44 5.31
C GLY A 79 -7.40 -9.50 5.73
N VAL A 80 -6.60 -8.60 5.19
CA VAL A 80 -5.14 -8.50 5.44
C VAL A 80 -4.82 -7.52 6.58
N MET A 81 -5.80 -6.78 7.12
CA MET A 81 -5.55 -5.72 8.10
C MET A 81 -4.83 -6.18 9.37
N PRO A 82 -5.16 -7.33 10.00
CA PRO A 82 -4.45 -7.82 11.17
C PRO A 82 -2.97 -8.11 10.87
N TYR A 83 -2.67 -8.62 9.69
CA TYR A 83 -1.30 -8.85 9.24
C TYR A 83 -0.53 -7.55 9.04
N ILE A 84 -1.15 -6.53 8.44
CA ILE A 84 -0.52 -5.21 8.28
C ILE A 84 -0.17 -4.64 9.65
N SER A 85 -1.12 -4.67 10.60
CA SER A 85 -0.89 -4.20 11.96
C SER A 85 0.27 -4.95 12.65
N ALA A 86 0.31 -6.28 12.51
CA ALA A 86 1.39 -7.10 13.03
C ALA A 86 2.75 -6.77 12.38
N SER A 87 2.77 -6.62 11.05
CA SER A 87 3.98 -6.25 10.31
C SER A 87 4.52 -4.89 10.73
N ILE A 88 3.64 -3.92 10.96
CA ILE A 88 3.98 -2.59 11.48
C ILE A 88 4.65 -2.70 12.85
N VAL A 89 4.04 -3.44 13.78
CA VAL A 89 4.59 -3.64 15.13
C VAL A 89 5.97 -4.30 15.06
N VAL A 90 6.15 -5.34 14.25
CA VAL A 90 7.44 -6.02 14.09
C VAL A 90 8.50 -5.11 13.48
N GLN A 91 8.13 -4.25 12.52
CA GLN A 91 9.03 -3.26 11.95
C GLN A 91 9.46 -2.22 12.99
N LEU A 92 8.52 -1.73 13.82
CA LEU A 92 8.83 -0.81 14.91
C LEU A 92 9.74 -1.47 15.95
N LEU A 93 9.47 -2.72 16.34
CA LEU A 93 10.35 -3.48 17.23
C LEU A 93 11.76 -3.64 16.66
N GLY A 94 11.89 -3.80 15.35
CA GLY A 94 13.19 -3.83 14.65
C GLY A 94 14.02 -2.56 14.83
N MET A 95 13.39 -1.44 15.15
CA MET A 95 14.08 -0.16 15.41
C MET A 95 14.47 0.03 16.86
N PHE A 96 13.54 -0.29 17.78
CA PHE A 96 13.72 -0.02 19.20
C PHE A 96 14.43 -1.15 19.95
N VAL A 97 14.28 -2.40 19.49
CA VAL A 97 14.80 -3.57 20.17
C VAL A 97 16.06 -4.11 19.45
N PRO A 98 17.24 -4.11 20.12
CA PRO A 98 18.51 -4.51 19.51
C PRO A 98 18.49 -5.94 18.92
N SER A 99 17.74 -6.87 19.53
CA SER A 99 17.60 -8.25 19.05
C SER A 99 16.91 -8.33 17.69
N PHE A 100 15.86 -7.54 17.48
CA PHE A 100 15.16 -7.46 16.19
C PHE A 100 16.02 -6.77 15.13
N ARG A 101 16.78 -5.75 15.52
CA ARG A 101 17.74 -5.09 14.62
C ARG A 101 18.83 -6.04 14.14
N LYS A 102 19.35 -6.91 15.02
CA LYS A 102 20.29 -7.98 14.62
C LYS A 102 19.66 -8.93 13.61
N MET A 103 18.44 -9.38 13.84
CA MET A 103 17.71 -10.24 12.90
C MET A 103 17.52 -9.58 11.53
N GLN A 104 17.28 -8.26 11.46
CA GLN A 104 17.21 -7.53 10.18
C GLN A 104 18.54 -7.55 9.42
N MET A 105 19.68 -7.55 10.13
CA MET A 105 21.02 -7.58 9.54
C MET A 105 21.47 -9.00 9.14
N GLU A 106 20.86 -10.07 9.66
CA GLU A 106 21.17 -11.48 9.35
C GLU A 106 20.75 -11.91 7.92
N GLY A 107 20.22 -10.99 7.10
CA GLY A 107 19.84 -11.28 5.73
C GLY A 107 18.59 -12.18 5.62
N GLU A 108 18.65 -13.21 4.77
CA GLU A 108 17.46 -14.04 4.46
C GLU A 108 16.98 -14.88 5.66
N SER A 109 17.89 -15.39 6.47
CA SER A 109 17.55 -16.14 7.68
C SER A 109 16.80 -15.29 8.69
N GLY A 110 17.26 -14.06 8.92
CA GLY A 110 16.60 -13.09 9.81
C GLY A 110 15.22 -12.68 9.29
N ARG A 111 15.09 -12.46 7.97
CA ARG A 111 13.79 -12.17 7.33
C ARG A 111 12.78 -13.29 7.55
N ARG A 112 13.19 -14.55 7.43
CA ARG A 112 12.31 -15.70 7.69
C ARG A 112 11.83 -15.72 9.16
N LYS A 113 12.71 -15.48 10.12
CA LYS A 113 12.34 -15.39 11.55
C LYS A 113 11.37 -14.23 11.81
N MET A 114 11.63 -13.06 11.23
CA MET A 114 10.74 -11.90 11.36
C MET A 114 9.35 -12.19 10.79
N ASN A 115 9.27 -12.83 9.62
CA ASN A 115 8.00 -13.23 9.02
C ASN A 115 7.24 -14.22 9.92
N GLN A 116 7.92 -15.18 10.58
CA GLN A 116 7.29 -16.09 11.54
C GLN A 116 6.72 -15.32 12.74
N ILE A 117 7.48 -14.39 13.32
CA ILE A 117 7.02 -13.57 14.43
C ILE A 117 5.79 -12.75 14.02
N THR A 118 5.81 -12.17 12.81
CA THR A 118 4.67 -11.43 12.26
C THR A 118 3.43 -12.32 12.15
N ARG A 119 3.57 -13.58 11.72
CA ARG A 119 2.44 -14.54 11.64
C ARG A 119 1.87 -14.85 13.03
N TYR A 120 2.71 -15.12 14.03
CA TYR A 120 2.24 -15.37 15.40
C TYR A 120 1.53 -14.14 15.99
N LEU A 121 2.10 -12.95 15.77
CA LEU A 121 1.48 -11.70 16.22
C LEU A 121 0.15 -11.45 15.49
N THR A 122 0.05 -11.79 14.20
CA THR A 122 -1.21 -11.73 13.44
C THR A 122 -2.30 -12.61 14.07
N ILE A 123 -1.97 -13.83 14.46
CA ILE A 123 -2.92 -14.73 15.14
C ILE A 123 -3.38 -14.13 16.46
N LEU A 124 -2.46 -13.57 17.25
CA LEU A 124 -2.80 -12.92 18.52
C LEU A 124 -3.74 -11.73 18.33
N ILE A 125 -3.46 -10.89 17.32
CA ILE A 125 -4.33 -9.75 16.98
C ILE A 125 -5.70 -10.24 16.52
N LEU A 126 -5.78 -11.31 15.72
CA LEU A 126 -7.03 -11.93 15.27
C LEU A 126 -7.86 -12.49 16.41
N CYS A 127 -7.23 -13.06 17.46
CA CYS A 127 -7.93 -13.52 18.65
C CYS A 127 -8.66 -12.38 19.38
N ILE A 128 -8.18 -11.14 19.26
CA ILE A 128 -8.79 -9.96 19.88
C ILE A 128 -9.80 -9.32 18.92
N GLN A 129 -9.42 -9.12 17.67
CA GLN A 129 -10.25 -8.43 16.67
C GLN A 129 -11.43 -9.28 16.19
N GLY A 130 -11.30 -10.61 16.15
CA GLY A 130 -12.37 -11.51 15.71
C GLY A 130 -13.63 -11.38 16.58
N PRO A 131 -13.54 -11.63 17.89
CA PRO A 131 -14.67 -11.44 18.79
C PRO A 131 -15.21 -10.00 18.78
N ALA A 132 -14.33 -9.00 18.75
CA ALA A 132 -14.72 -7.60 18.70
C ALA A 132 -15.55 -7.27 17.44
N TYR A 133 -15.17 -7.83 16.29
CA TYR A 133 -15.94 -7.70 15.05
C TYR A 133 -17.32 -8.38 15.16
N VAL A 134 -17.36 -9.63 15.63
CA VAL A 134 -18.60 -10.41 15.72
C VAL A 134 -19.59 -9.78 16.69
N THR A 135 -19.12 -9.31 17.86
CA THR A 135 -19.99 -8.72 18.88
C THR A 135 -20.37 -7.27 18.62
N GLY A 136 -19.45 -6.50 18.03
CA GLY A 136 -19.59 -5.05 17.84
C GLY A 136 -20.24 -4.65 16.53
N MET A 137 -20.04 -5.43 15.45
CA MET A 137 -20.48 -5.05 14.11
C MET A 137 -21.66 -5.88 13.59
N ILE A 138 -21.73 -7.18 13.94
CA ILE A 138 -22.80 -8.04 13.41
C ILE A 138 -24.09 -7.80 14.24
N PRO A 139 -25.18 -7.38 13.56
CA PRO A 139 -26.46 -7.21 14.24
C PRO A 139 -26.97 -8.55 14.78
N ARG A 140 -27.40 -8.59 16.03
CA ARG A 140 -27.91 -9.81 16.68
C ARG A 140 -29.12 -10.42 15.99
N ASN A 141 -29.92 -9.61 15.32
CA ASN A 141 -31.08 -10.05 14.53
C ASN A 141 -30.69 -10.73 13.20
N ALA A 142 -29.44 -10.62 12.76
CA ALA A 142 -28.93 -11.30 11.58
C ALA A 142 -28.42 -12.73 11.87
N VAL A 143 -28.30 -13.10 13.15
CA VAL A 143 -27.90 -14.46 13.55
C VAL A 143 -29.09 -15.39 13.41
N ALA A 144 -28.89 -16.53 12.73
CA ALA A 144 -29.94 -17.54 12.52
C ALA A 144 -30.42 -18.16 13.84
N VAL A 145 -31.71 -18.46 13.90
CA VAL A 145 -32.36 -19.09 15.06
C VAL A 145 -31.73 -20.44 15.32
N GLY A 146 -31.35 -20.71 16.58
CA GLY A 146 -30.75 -22.00 17.01
C GLY A 146 -29.27 -21.91 17.38
N TRP A 147 -28.60 -20.80 17.13
CA TRP A 147 -27.21 -20.60 17.59
C TRP A 147 -27.16 -19.92 18.96
N SER A 148 -26.45 -20.54 19.94
CA SER A 148 -26.15 -19.81 21.17
C SER A 148 -25.13 -18.72 20.89
N GLY A 149 -25.28 -17.53 21.53
CA GLY A 149 -24.41 -16.39 21.26
C GLY A 149 -22.91 -16.69 21.50
N PHE A 150 -22.59 -17.55 22.46
CA PHE A 150 -21.21 -17.96 22.72
C PHE A 150 -20.65 -18.85 21.63
N MET A 151 -21.40 -19.90 21.21
CA MET A 151 -20.98 -20.81 20.15
C MET A 151 -20.83 -20.08 18.81
N PHE A 152 -21.75 -19.19 18.49
CA PHE A 152 -21.67 -18.36 17.28
C PHE A 152 -20.38 -17.51 17.29
N ASN A 153 -20.11 -16.80 18.39
CA ASN A 153 -18.89 -15.99 18.52
C ASN A 153 -17.60 -16.81 18.37
N LEU A 154 -17.54 -17.97 19.02
CA LEU A 154 -16.37 -18.84 18.95
C LEU A 154 -16.12 -19.37 17.54
N ILE A 155 -17.14 -19.93 16.90
CA ILE A 155 -17.03 -20.52 15.58
C ILE A 155 -16.75 -19.42 14.54
N SER A 156 -17.46 -18.29 14.58
CA SER A 156 -17.24 -17.17 13.66
C SER A 156 -15.82 -16.59 13.82
N THR A 157 -15.31 -16.49 15.06
CA THR A 157 -13.93 -16.04 15.30
C THR A 157 -12.91 -17.01 14.69
N LEU A 158 -13.08 -18.33 14.86
CA LEU A 158 -12.19 -19.32 14.26
C LEU A 158 -12.21 -19.27 12.74
N ILE A 159 -13.38 -19.09 12.14
CA ILE A 159 -13.52 -18.94 10.68
C ILE A 159 -12.84 -17.67 10.19
N LEU A 160 -13.04 -16.53 10.87
CA LEU A 160 -12.39 -15.26 10.54
C LEU A 160 -10.86 -15.35 10.65
N MET A 161 -10.35 -16.04 11.69
CA MET A 161 -8.91 -16.29 11.86
C MET A 161 -8.37 -17.11 10.69
N SER A 162 -9.02 -18.23 10.39
CA SER A 162 -8.64 -19.10 9.27
C SER A 162 -8.69 -18.35 7.93
N GLY A 163 -9.75 -17.57 7.71
CA GLY A 163 -9.91 -16.74 6.53
C GLY A 163 -8.82 -15.69 6.35
N SER A 164 -8.50 -14.96 7.40
CA SER A 164 -7.42 -13.95 7.37
C SER A 164 -6.05 -14.57 7.17
N MET A 165 -5.76 -15.71 7.81
CA MET A 165 -4.51 -16.45 7.59
C MET A 165 -4.42 -16.99 6.16
N PHE A 166 -5.53 -17.44 5.58
CA PHE A 166 -5.58 -17.87 4.19
C PHE A 166 -5.33 -16.70 3.22
N VAL A 167 -5.92 -15.53 3.45
CA VAL A 167 -5.67 -14.34 2.63
C VAL A 167 -4.21 -13.89 2.72
N MET A 168 -3.61 -13.95 3.91
CA MET A 168 -2.18 -13.70 4.10
C MET A 168 -1.34 -14.70 3.27
N TRP A 169 -1.66 -15.99 3.34
CA TRP A 169 -0.98 -17.02 2.56
C TRP A 169 -1.12 -16.80 1.06
N LEU A 170 -2.31 -16.38 0.57
CA LEU A 170 -2.51 -15.99 -0.83
C LEU A 170 -1.57 -14.84 -1.22
N GLY A 171 -1.46 -13.80 -0.38
CA GLY A 171 -0.56 -12.67 -0.61
C GLY A 171 0.91 -13.10 -0.70
N GLU A 172 1.37 -13.98 0.20
CA GLU A 172 2.73 -14.52 0.15
C GLU A 172 2.97 -15.34 -1.11
N ARG A 173 2.01 -16.19 -1.51
CA ARG A 173 2.11 -16.98 -2.74
C ARG A 173 2.15 -16.13 -4.01
N ILE A 174 1.39 -15.04 -4.06
CA ILE A 174 1.47 -14.08 -5.17
C ILE A 174 2.87 -13.44 -5.19
N THR A 175 3.42 -13.06 -4.05
CA THR A 175 4.77 -12.47 -3.96
C THR A 175 5.85 -13.44 -4.43
N ASP A 176 5.76 -14.72 -4.04
CA ASP A 176 6.77 -15.74 -4.35
C ASP A 176 6.74 -16.20 -5.81
N ARG A 177 5.55 -16.44 -6.35
CA ARG A 177 5.36 -17.09 -7.67
C ARG A 177 4.65 -16.22 -8.70
N GLY A 178 4.06 -15.12 -8.28
CA GLY A 178 3.32 -14.18 -9.13
C GLY A 178 4.17 -12.98 -9.55
N ILE A 179 3.51 -11.84 -9.66
CA ILE A 179 4.10 -10.53 -9.99
C ILE A 179 3.71 -9.53 -8.92
N GLY A 180 4.63 -8.69 -8.54
CA GLY A 180 4.41 -7.62 -7.56
C GLY A 180 4.43 -8.11 -6.11
N ASN A 181 4.11 -7.19 -5.21
CA ASN A 181 3.87 -7.51 -3.80
C ASN A 181 2.43 -8.01 -3.65
N GLY A 182 2.23 -9.30 -3.36
CA GLY A 182 0.92 -9.93 -3.34
C GLY A 182 -0.05 -9.34 -2.32
N ILE A 183 0.44 -8.94 -1.15
CA ILE A 183 -0.40 -8.31 -0.11
C ILE A 183 -0.92 -6.95 -0.60
N SER A 184 -0.04 -6.14 -1.16
CA SER A 184 -0.41 -4.84 -1.73
C SER A 184 -1.36 -4.98 -2.91
N LEU A 185 -1.17 -6.01 -3.75
CA LEU A 185 -2.07 -6.35 -4.86
C LEU A 185 -3.48 -6.73 -4.37
N ILE A 186 -3.59 -7.54 -3.33
CA ILE A 186 -4.88 -7.93 -2.74
C ILE A 186 -5.63 -6.69 -2.25
N ILE A 187 -4.96 -5.77 -1.56
CA ILE A 187 -5.54 -4.51 -1.08
C ILE A 187 -5.98 -3.64 -2.26
N MET A 188 -5.10 -3.46 -3.25
CA MET A 188 -5.39 -2.68 -4.45
C MET A 188 -6.64 -3.20 -5.17
N ILE A 189 -6.77 -4.51 -5.35
CA ILE A 189 -7.92 -5.11 -6.01
C ILE A 189 -9.19 -4.94 -5.17
N GLY A 190 -9.08 -4.99 -3.84
CA GLY A 190 -10.18 -4.64 -2.94
C GLY A 190 -10.68 -3.22 -3.19
N ILE A 191 -9.76 -2.26 -3.29
CA ILE A 191 -10.05 -0.86 -3.56
C ILE A 191 -10.68 -0.68 -4.96
N VAL A 192 -10.04 -1.23 -6.00
CA VAL A 192 -10.52 -1.11 -7.40
C VAL A 192 -11.91 -1.70 -7.58
N ALA A 193 -12.22 -2.79 -6.89
CA ALA A 193 -13.52 -3.44 -6.98
C ALA A 193 -14.69 -2.58 -6.44
N ARG A 194 -14.40 -1.62 -5.56
CA ARG A 194 -15.39 -0.66 -5.03
C ARG A 194 -15.57 0.57 -5.91
N LEU A 195 -14.59 0.88 -6.76
CA LEU A 195 -14.62 2.08 -7.60
C LEU A 195 -15.85 2.15 -8.52
N PRO A 196 -16.28 1.08 -9.25
CA PRO A 196 -17.47 1.16 -10.09
C PRO A 196 -18.75 1.49 -9.29
N PHE A 197 -18.91 0.90 -8.12
CA PHE A 197 -20.06 1.16 -7.24
C PHE A 197 -20.05 2.60 -6.72
N ALA A 198 -18.88 3.13 -6.36
CA ALA A 198 -18.73 4.51 -5.93
C ALA A 198 -19.08 5.52 -7.04
N VAL A 199 -18.63 5.24 -8.26
CA VAL A 199 -18.98 6.07 -9.45
C VAL A 199 -20.47 6.04 -9.72
N VAL A 200 -21.10 4.86 -9.70
CA VAL A 200 -22.57 4.74 -9.91
C VAL A 200 -23.35 5.47 -8.82
N ALA A 201 -22.91 5.38 -7.56
CA ALA A 201 -23.53 6.10 -6.45
C ALA A 201 -23.43 7.63 -6.62
N GLU A 202 -22.27 8.15 -7.06
CA GLU A 202 -22.06 9.58 -7.33
C GLU A 202 -22.97 10.06 -8.46
N VAL A 203 -22.95 9.36 -9.60
CA VAL A 203 -23.79 9.69 -10.76
C VAL A 203 -25.27 9.66 -10.36
N GLY A 204 -25.72 8.64 -9.62
CA GLY A 204 -27.10 8.52 -9.14
C GLY A 204 -27.51 9.67 -8.23
N GLN A 205 -26.63 10.08 -7.29
CA GLN A 205 -26.89 11.18 -6.39
C GLN A 205 -27.01 12.52 -7.14
N LYS A 206 -26.13 12.79 -8.10
CA LYS A 206 -26.13 14.06 -8.86
C LYS A 206 -27.27 14.14 -9.87
N LEU A 207 -27.69 13.02 -10.47
CA LEU A 207 -28.83 12.99 -11.40
C LEU A 207 -30.17 13.07 -10.66
N SER A 208 -30.26 12.50 -9.44
CA SER A 208 -31.49 12.52 -8.62
C SER A 208 -31.68 13.86 -7.89
N ALA A 209 -30.64 14.62 -7.67
CA ALA A 209 -30.75 15.96 -7.08
C ALA A 209 -31.34 16.91 -8.11
N ASN A 210 -32.57 17.42 -7.85
CA ASN A 210 -33.27 18.43 -8.65
C ASN A 210 -32.54 19.80 -8.74
N SER A 211 -31.25 19.85 -8.44
CA SER A 211 -30.41 21.03 -8.55
C SER A 211 -29.92 21.16 -9.99
N GLY A 212 -30.36 22.19 -10.68
CA GLY A 212 -30.07 22.48 -12.09
C GLY A 212 -28.61 22.65 -12.53
N GLY A 213 -27.68 21.96 -11.89
CA GLY A 213 -26.25 21.96 -12.19
C GLY A 213 -25.56 20.60 -11.96
N GLY A 214 -26.32 19.53 -11.66
CA GLY A 214 -25.75 18.24 -11.25
C GLY A 214 -24.77 17.62 -12.25
N LEU A 215 -25.06 17.72 -13.54
CA LEU A 215 -24.20 17.19 -14.59
C LEU A 215 -22.91 17.99 -14.78
N LEU A 216 -22.99 19.32 -14.67
CA LEU A 216 -21.81 20.19 -14.77
C LEU A 216 -20.87 19.98 -13.56
N LEU A 217 -21.43 19.86 -12.35
CA LEU A 217 -20.68 19.55 -11.14
C LEU A 217 -19.96 18.19 -11.28
N LEU A 218 -20.64 17.19 -11.79
CA LEU A 218 -20.07 15.85 -12.03
C LEU A 218 -18.87 15.91 -12.98
N VAL A 219 -18.96 16.68 -14.08
CA VAL A 219 -17.81 16.86 -15.00
C VAL A 219 -16.63 17.53 -14.28
N VAL A 220 -16.90 18.58 -13.50
CA VAL A 220 -15.84 19.27 -12.72
C VAL A 220 -15.20 18.31 -11.72
N GLU A 221 -15.98 17.49 -11.02
CA GLU A 221 -15.48 16.47 -10.09
C GLU A 221 -14.55 15.48 -10.76
N PHE A 222 -14.91 14.92 -11.91
CA PHE A 222 -14.05 14.00 -12.66
C PHE A 222 -12.77 14.67 -13.16
N VAL A 223 -12.84 15.92 -13.60
CA VAL A 223 -11.65 16.69 -14.00
C VAL A 223 -10.71 16.89 -12.82
N VAL A 224 -11.23 17.31 -11.66
CA VAL A 224 -10.43 17.47 -10.44
C VAL A 224 -9.81 16.13 -10.02
N TRP A 225 -10.61 15.06 -10.01
CA TRP A 225 -10.11 13.73 -9.70
C TRP A 225 -8.97 13.29 -10.63
N TYR A 226 -9.10 13.54 -11.93
CA TYR A 226 -8.05 13.25 -12.90
C TYR A 226 -6.73 13.98 -12.59
N PHE A 227 -6.79 15.28 -12.24
CA PHE A 227 -5.60 16.05 -11.83
C PHE A 227 -4.99 15.53 -10.53
N VAL A 228 -5.79 15.12 -9.57
CA VAL A 228 -5.31 14.52 -8.31
C VAL A 228 -4.59 13.20 -8.58
N VAL A 229 -5.10 12.36 -9.47
CA VAL A 229 -4.43 11.11 -9.87
C VAL A 229 -3.08 11.41 -10.53
N ILE A 230 -3.00 12.39 -11.44
CA ILE A 230 -1.72 12.80 -12.06
C ILE A 230 -0.73 13.30 -11.00
N ALA A 231 -1.18 14.13 -10.06
CA ALA A 231 -0.34 14.64 -8.98
C ALA A 231 0.19 13.49 -8.09
N ALA A 232 -0.65 12.51 -7.79
CA ALA A 232 -0.25 11.32 -7.04
C ALA A 232 0.79 10.46 -7.80
N ILE A 233 0.61 10.27 -9.11
CA ILE A 233 1.57 9.57 -9.97
C ILE A 233 2.91 10.32 -10.00
N ALA A 234 2.87 11.64 -10.22
CA ALA A 234 4.05 12.49 -10.25
C ALA A 234 4.85 12.40 -8.94
N LEU A 235 4.16 12.37 -7.78
CA LEU A 235 4.80 12.22 -6.46
C LEU A 235 5.49 10.86 -6.30
N VAL A 236 4.87 9.78 -6.77
CA VAL A 236 5.45 8.42 -6.67
C VAL A 236 6.64 8.25 -7.61
N GLN A 237 6.58 8.84 -8.80
CA GLN A 237 7.65 8.75 -9.80
C GLN A 237 8.78 9.77 -9.57
N ALA A 238 8.56 10.76 -8.73
CA ALA A 238 9.52 11.82 -8.49
C ALA A 238 10.81 11.29 -7.85
N VAL A 239 11.94 11.48 -8.56
CA VAL A 239 13.25 10.98 -8.16
C VAL A 239 14.30 12.08 -8.30
N ARG A 240 15.11 12.27 -7.24
CA ARG A 240 16.30 13.11 -7.30
C ARG A 240 17.50 12.28 -7.79
N LYS A 241 18.07 12.62 -8.92
CA LYS A 241 19.24 11.95 -9.49
C LYS A 241 20.51 12.59 -8.92
N VAL A 242 21.31 11.83 -8.17
CA VAL A 242 22.61 12.25 -7.66
C VAL A 242 23.71 11.68 -8.56
N PRO A 243 24.59 12.51 -9.16
CA PRO A 243 25.66 12.01 -10.03
C PRO A 243 26.70 11.26 -9.20
N VAL A 244 27.03 10.05 -9.62
CA VAL A 244 28.08 9.20 -9.05
C VAL A 244 29.07 8.85 -10.16
N GLN A 245 30.35 8.95 -9.87
CA GLN A 245 31.41 8.60 -10.78
C GLN A 245 32.18 7.41 -10.21
N TYR A 246 32.39 6.38 -11.03
CA TYR A 246 33.19 5.22 -10.67
C TYR A 246 34.61 5.39 -11.19
N ALA A 247 35.59 4.95 -10.41
CA ALA A 247 36.98 4.98 -10.80
C ALA A 247 37.23 4.17 -12.08
N ARG A 248 38.04 4.70 -12.98
CA ARG A 248 38.43 3.96 -14.19
C ARG A 248 39.40 2.85 -13.78
N ARG A 249 39.12 1.64 -14.24
CA ARG A 249 40.09 0.52 -14.13
C ARG A 249 40.66 0.23 -15.51
N VAL A 250 41.98 0.19 -15.60
CA VAL A 250 42.66 -0.23 -16.82
C VAL A 250 43.11 -1.66 -16.60
N VAL A 251 42.63 -2.59 -17.45
CA VAL A 251 43.03 -3.99 -17.43
C VAL A 251 43.60 -4.30 -18.81
N GLY A 252 44.95 -4.36 -18.89
CA GLY A 252 45.65 -4.43 -20.16
C GLY A 252 45.45 -3.18 -21.01
N ASN A 253 45.14 -3.36 -22.29
CA ASN A 253 44.90 -2.25 -23.24
C ASN A 253 43.40 -1.76 -23.26
N LYS A 254 42.56 -2.27 -22.37
CA LYS A 254 41.12 -1.90 -22.33
C LYS A 254 40.81 -1.08 -21.06
N GLN A 255 40.21 0.08 -21.25
CA GLN A 255 39.70 0.91 -20.14
C GLN A 255 38.29 0.48 -19.81
N TYR A 256 38.06 0.09 -18.55
CA TYR A 256 36.74 -0.23 -17.99
C TYR A 256 36.36 0.83 -16.95
N GLY A 257 35.12 1.30 -16.96
CA GLY A 257 34.59 2.27 -16.00
C GLY A 257 34.74 3.73 -16.45
N GLY A 258 34.53 4.67 -15.54
CA GLY A 258 34.58 6.11 -15.81
C GLY A 258 33.28 6.71 -16.35
N VAL A 259 32.22 5.91 -16.47
CA VAL A 259 30.90 6.39 -16.87
C VAL A 259 30.21 7.05 -15.67
N ARG A 260 29.65 8.25 -15.90
CA ARG A 260 28.79 8.89 -14.89
C ARG A 260 27.50 8.10 -14.78
N GLN A 261 27.22 7.60 -13.60
CA GLN A 261 25.94 6.98 -13.24
C GLN A 261 25.17 7.91 -12.31
N TYR A 262 23.85 7.74 -12.27
CA TYR A 262 23.01 8.52 -11.39
C TYR A 262 22.41 7.60 -10.32
N LEU A 263 22.58 7.98 -9.06
CA LEU A 263 21.91 7.33 -7.94
C LEU A 263 20.51 7.92 -7.81
N PRO A 264 19.45 7.14 -8.07
CA PRO A 264 18.08 7.63 -7.98
C PRO A 264 17.61 7.62 -6.52
N LEU A 265 17.41 8.80 -5.92
CA LEU A 265 16.78 8.95 -4.61
C LEU A 265 15.31 9.26 -4.81
N LYS A 266 14.42 8.36 -4.43
CA LYS A 266 12.97 8.58 -4.48
C LYS A 266 12.57 9.69 -3.50
N ILE A 267 11.78 10.66 -3.93
CA ILE A 267 11.25 11.75 -3.07
C ILE A 267 10.39 11.16 -1.97
N ASN A 268 9.61 10.15 -2.31
CA ASN A 268 8.83 9.38 -1.36
C ASN A 268 9.41 7.95 -1.23
N ALA A 269 10.52 7.83 -0.53
CA ALA A 269 11.14 6.54 -0.23
C ALA A 269 10.29 5.71 0.76
N ALA A 270 9.52 6.38 1.61
CA ALA A 270 8.66 5.76 2.62
C ALA A 270 7.42 5.03 2.03
N GLY A 271 7.08 5.27 0.76
CA GLY A 271 5.94 4.61 0.11
C GLY A 271 4.58 4.99 0.72
N VAL A 272 3.74 4.00 0.94
CA VAL A 272 2.37 4.17 1.48
C VAL A 272 2.34 4.05 3.01
N MET A 273 3.38 3.47 3.62
CA MET A 273 3.43 3.14 5.04
C MET A 273 3.12 4.32 5.98
N PRO A 274 3.65 5.55 5.79
CA PRO A 274 3.37 6.67 6.69
C PRO A 274 1.88 6.97 6.86
N ILE A 275 1.10 6.87 5.79
CA ILE A 275 -0.35 7.13 5.84
C ILE A 275 -1.07 6.03 6.61
N ILE A 276 -0.68 4.75 6.38
CA ILE A 276 -1.28 3.61 7.09
C ILE A 276 -0.99 3.73 8.61
N PHE A 277 0.22 4.12 8.99
CA PHE A 277 0.59 4.37 10.39
C PHE A 277 -0.22 5.52 11.00
N ALA A 278 -0.31 6.64 10.30
CA ALA A 278 -1.10 7.77 10.75
C ALA A 278 -2.57 7.38 10.97
N GLN A 279 -3.16 6.60 10.05
CA GLN A 279 -4.53 6.10 10.21
C GLN A 279 -4.68 5.14 11.38
N ALA A 280 -3.72 4.22 11.58
CA ALA A 280 -3.75 3.31 12.71
C ALA A 280 -3.71 4.06 14.04
N LEU A 281 -2.91 5.14 14.13
CA LEU A 281 -2.88 5.99 15.33
C LEU A 281 -4.16 6.80 15.53
N MET A 282 -4.83 7.21 14.45
CA MET A 282 -6.11 7.92 14.55
C MET A 282 -7.26 7.04 15.07
N LEU A 283 -7.03 5.72 15.21
CA LEU A 283 -7.96 4.83 15.94
C LEU A 283 -7.91 5.00 17.45
N PHE A 284 -6.75 5.38 18.01
CA PHE A 284 -6.59 5.49 19.46
C PHE A 284 -7.53 6.50 20.14
N PRO A 285 -7.78 7.69 19.56
CA PRO A 285 -8.74 8.63 20.15
C PRO A 285 -10.16 8.06 20.29
N MET A 286 -10.55 7.10 19.45
CA MET A 286 -11.85 6.42 19.58
C MET A 286 -11.95 5.57 20.84
N LEU A 287 -10.84 5.03 21.35
CA LEU A 287 -10.81 4.28 22.61
C LEU A 287 -11.14 5.16 23.81
N PHE A 288 -10.91 6.48 23.71
CA PHE A 288 -11.28 7.44 24.77
C PHE A 288 -12.77 7.75 24.86
N GLN A 289 -13.61 7.23 23.95
CA GLN A 289 -15.07 7.31 24.05
C GLN A 289 -15.65 6.56 25.27
N LEU A 290 -14.87 5.66 25.85
CA LEU A 290 -15.27 4.87 27.02
C LEU A 290 -15.38 5.69 28.32
N SER A 291 -14.83 6.92 28.38
CA SER A 291 -14.89 7.76 29.58
C SER A 291 -15.66 9.06 29.28
N ASP A 292 -16.64 9.40 30.14
CA ASP A 292 -17.48 10.60 30.00
C ASP A 292 -16.68 11.91 29.97
N ARG A 293 -15.52 11.96 30.64
CA ARG A 293 -14.65 13.14 30.69
C ARG A 293 -13.93 13.42 29.36
N THR A 294 -13.71 12.39 28.53
CA THR A 294 -12.98 12.49 27.27
C THR A 294 -13.89 12.44 26.05
N ARG A 295 -15.21 12.34 26.25
CA ARG A 295 -16.23 12.24 25.19
C ARG A 295 -16.18 13.42 24.19
N GLY A 296 -15.91 14.65 24.69
CA GLY A 296 -15.77 15.83 23.84
C GLY A 296 -14.55 15.78 22.91
N LEU A 297 -13.41 15.30 23.41
CA LEU A 297 -12.22 15.07 22.59
C LEU A 297 -12.47 13.95 21.58
N ALA A 298 -13.04 12.84 22.03
CA ALA A 298 -13.35 11.72 21.14
C ALA A 298 -14.34 12.09 20.02
N ALA A 299 -15.32 12.97 20.29
CA ALA A 299 -16.23 13.49 19.28
C ALA A 299 -15.51 14.38 18.24
N ALA A 300 -14.56 15.23 18.67
CA ALA A 300 -13.77 16.06 17.76
C ALA A 300 -12.88 15.23 16.84
N PHE A 301 -12.33 14.12 17.31
CA PHE A 301 -11.51 13.20 16.53
C PHE A 301 -12.30 12.11 15.80
N GLY A 302 -13.55 11.87 16.18
CA GLY A 302 -14.44 10.93 15.52
C GLY A 302 -15.02 11.45 14.20
N ASN A 303 -15.04 12.78 14.03
CA ASN A 303 -15.57 13.40 12.83
C ASN A 303 -14.48 13.44 11.74
N TYR A 304 -14.57 12.53 10.77
CA TYR A 304 -13.64 12.37 9.65
C TYR A 304 -13.50 13.65 8.78
N THR A 305 -14.54 14.47 8.68
CA THR A 305 -14.52 15.73 7.93
C THR A 305 -14.09 16.93 8.80
N GLY A 306 -13.93 16.72 10.11
CA GLY A 306 -13.60 17.75 11.07
C GLY A 306 -12.19 18.33 10.87
N PHE A 307 -12.04 19.63 11.18
CA PHE A 307 -10.74 20.31 11.08
C PHE A 307 -9.67 19.66 11.95
N TRP A 308 -9.98 19.35 13.22
CA TRP A 308 -9.02 18.77 14.17
C TRP A 308 -8.55 17.39 13.75
N TYR A 309 -9.46 16.55 13.23
CA TYR A 309 -9.09 15.24 12.69
C TYR A 309 -8.08 15.39 11.55
N ASN A 310 -8.38 16.21 10.55
CA ASN A 310 -7.55 16.37 9.35
C ASN A 310 -6.22 17.06 9.67
N PHE A 311 -6.21 18.02 10.60
CA PHE A 311 -4.98 18.71 11.02
C PHE A 311 -4.00 17.76 11.72
N VAL A 312 -4.49 16.99 12.71
CA VAL A 312 -3.65 16.02 13.41
C VAL A 312 -3.21 14.90 12.46
N PHE A 313 -4.10 14.44 11.59
CA PHE A 313 -3.77 13.43 10.59
C PHE A 313 -2.67 13.91 9.64
N PHE A 314 -2.75 15.16 9.17
CA PHE A 314 -1.70 15.76 8.35
C PHE A 314 -0.35 15.79 9.05
N ILE A 315 -0.30 16.26 10.31
CA ILE A 315 0.93 16.29 11.10
C ILE A 315 1.50 14.88 11.28
N LEU A 316 0.66 13.92 11.62
CA LEU A 316 1.08 12.52 11.77
C LEU A 316 1.67 11.96 10.48
N VAL A 317 1.05 12.22 9.34
CA VAL A 317 1.57 11.80 8.03
C VAL A 317 2.95 12.40 7.76
N VAL A 318 3.15 13.69 8.05
CA VAL A 318 4.45 14.35 7.89
C VAL A 318 5.50 13.73 8.81
N VAL A 319 5.20 13.60 10.10
CA VAL A 319 6.12 13.02 11.10
C VAL A 319 6.50 11.58 10.72
N PHE A 320 5.51 10.74 10.37
CA PHE A 320 5.79 9.36 9.96
C PHE A 320 6.53 9.26 8.63
N THR A 321 6.35 10.20 7.73
CA THR A 321 7.11 10.22 6.48
C THR A 321 8.59 10.44 6.75
N TYR A 322 8.94 11.40 7.61
CA TYR A 322 10.32 11.62 8.03
C TYR A 322 10.88 10.40 8.76
N PHE A 323 10.13 9.91 9.74
CA PHE A 323 10.51 8.75 10.52
C PHE A 323 10.78 7.52 9.65
N TYR A 324 9.85 7.20 8.74
CA TYR A 324 9.97 6.03 7.90
C TYR A 324 11.05 6.17 6.82
N THR A 325 11.26 7.38 6.31
CA THR A 325 12.35 7.65 5.37
C THR A 325 13.71 7.44 6.03
N ALA A 326 13.90 7.93 7.25
CA ALA A 326 15.14 7.74 8.01
C ALA A 326 15.46 6.26 8.30
N VAL A 327 14.41 5.44 8.42
CA VAL A 327 14.57 3.98 8.63
C VAL A 327 14.85 3.22 7.35
N THR A 328 14.12 3.57 6.28
CA THR A 328 14.19 2.82 5.01
C THR A 328 15.46 3.15 4.23
N VAL A 329 15.89 4.40 4.26
CA VAL A 329 17.08 4.86 3.57
C VAL A 329 18.19 5.11 4.58
N ASN A 330 19.25 4.30 4.53
CA ASN A 330 20.40 4.45 5.41
C ASN A 330 21.58 5.08 4.64
N PRO A 331 21.84 6.40 4.82
CA PRO A 331 22.90 7.10 4.11
C PRO A 331 24.30 6.55 4.42
N GLN A 332 24.50 5.98 5.61
CA GLN A 332 25.76 5.38 6.02
C GLN A 332 26.06 4.14 5.17
N MET A 333 25.12 3.19 5.09
CA MET A 333 25.30 1.98 4.26
C MET A 333 25.52 2.36 2.79
N MET A 334 24.75 3.30 2.26
CA MET A 334 24.91 3.77 0.88
C MET A 334 26.31 4.35 0.63
N SER A 335 26.82 5.16 1.56
CA SER A 335 28.17 5.75 1.47
C SER A 335 29.28 4.69 1.54
N GLU A 336 29.11 3.67 2.41
CA GLU A 336 30.04 2.56 2.54
C GLU A 336 30.06 1.67 1.29
N ASP A 337 28.91 1.36 0.74
CA ASP A 337 28.76 0.55 -0.48
C ASP A 337 29.34 1.28 -1.69
N MET A 338 29.10 2.59 -1.80
CA MET A 338 29.75 3.41 -2.83
C MET A 338 31.27 3.37 -2.70
N LYS A 339 31.80 3.50 -1.47
CA LYS A 339 33.24 3.44 -1.22
C LYS A 339 33.83 2.08 -1.58
N LYS A 340 33.16 0.97 -1.20
CA LYS A 340 33.59 -0.41 -1.52
C LYS A 340 33.64 -0.65 -3.03
N ASN A 341 32.67 -0.10 -3.76
CA ASN A 341 32.56 -0.25 -5.21
C ASN A 341 33.43 0.78 -5.99
N GLY A 342 34.24 1.61 -5.31
CA GLY A 342 35.07 2.64 -5.95
C GLY A 342 34.30 3.80 -6.56
N GLY A 343 33.05 4.00 -6.13
CA GLY A 343 32.20 5.13 -6.53
C GLY A 343 32.40 6.35 -5.62
N PHE A 344 32.36 7.53 -6.21
CA PHE A 344 32.42 8.79 -5.47
C PHE A 344 31.50 9.84 -6.11
N ILE A 345 31.07 10.79 -5.31
CA ILE A 345 30.30 11.95 -5.77
C ILE A 345 31.30 13.06 -6.14
N PRO A 346 31.24 13.61 -7.37
CA PRO A 346 32.12 14.71 -7.74
C PRO A 346 32.04 15.89 -6.76
N GLY A 347 33.19 16.31 -6.24
CA GLY A 347 33.27 17.41 -5.26
C GLY A 347 33.09 17.00 -3.79
N VAL A 348 32.83 15.72 -3.48
CA VAL A 348 32.65 15.23 -2.10
C VAL A 348 33.63 14.10 -1.80
N LYS A 349 34.36 14.19 -0.70
CA LYS A 349 35.30 13.12 -0.28
C LYS A 349 34.54 11.84 0.08
N PRO A 350 35.02 10.64 -0.33
CA PRO A 350 34.39 9.37 0.02
C PRO A 350 34.34 9.14 1.54
N GLY A 351 33.27 8.48 2.01
CA GLY A 351 33.10 8.14 3.43
C GLY A 351 32.16 9.10 4.18
N LYS A 352 32.51 9.53 5.39
CA LYS A 352 31.66 10.41 6.23
C LYS A 352 31.13 11.67 5.54
N PRO A 353 31.93 12.41 4.72
CA PRO A 353 31.39 13.56 3.98
C PRO A 353 30.31 13.18 2.96
N THR A 354 30.46 12.04 2.28
CA THR A 354 29.45 11.52 1.36
C THR A 354 28.15 11.14 2.09
N MET A 355 28.26 10.49 3.27
CA MET A 355 27.11 10.21 4.12
C MET A 355 26.35 11.49 4.47
N LYS A 356 27.05 12.53 4.99
CA LYS A 356 26.43 13.81 5.36
C LYS A 356 25.80 14.53 4.16
N TYR A 357 26.42 14.43 3.00
CA TYR A 357 25.88 15.01 1.76
C TYR A 357 24.57 14.32 1.33
N LEU A 358 24.52 12.97 1.38
CA LEU A 358 23.31 12.21 1.07
C LEU A 358 22.20 12.49 2.09
N ASP A 359 22.52 12.57 3.37
CA ASP A 359 21.62 12.89 4.46
C ASP A 359 20.96 14.25 4.25
N ASN A 360 21.73 15.28 3.98
CA ASN A 360 21.23 16.62 3.67
C ASN A 360 20.33 16.66 2.43
N ILE A 361 20.59 15.82 1.41
CA ILE A 361 19.72 15.73 0.23
C ILE A 361 18.42 15.05 0.62
N LEU A 362 18.46 13.95 1.38
CA LEU A 362 17.28 13.24 1.83
C LEU A 362 16.36 14.13 2.65
N ASP A 363 16.91 14.87 3.61
CA ASP A 363 16.12 15.82 4.42
C ASP A 363 15.40 16.86 3.56
N ARG A 364 16.13 17.48 2.62
CA ARG A 364 15.57 18.51 1.73
C ARG A 364 14.53 17.97 0.76
N VAL A 365 14.65 16.70 0.37
CA VAL A 365 13.72 16.05 -0.59
C VAL A 365 12.50 15.49 0.14
N THR A 366 12.68 15.01 1.38
CA THR A 366 11.60 14.45 2.20
C THR A 366 10.59 15.52 2.62
N LEU A 367 11.02 16.75 2.89
CA LEU A 367 10.13 17.84 3.32
C LEU A 367 9.00 18.12 2.32
N PRO A 368 9.27 18.49 1.05
CA PRO A 368 8.21 18.70 0.09
C PRO A 368 7.41 17.42 -0.18
N GLY A 369 8.08 16.25 -0.18
CA GLY A 369 7.43 14.96 -0.34
C GLY A 369 6.40 14.67 0.76
N SER A 370 6.73 14.95 2.03
CA SER A 370 5.85 14.72 3.17
C SER A 370 4.66 15.69 3.19
N ILE A 371 4.87 16.96 2.83
CA ILE A 371 3.80 17.96 2.73
C ILE A 371 2.82 17.56 1.62
N PHE A 372 3.31 17.22 0.43
CA PHE A 372 2.47 16.75 -0.68
C PHE A 372 1.69 15.49 -0.31
N LEU A 373 2.35 14.57 0.38
CA LEU A 373 1.72 13.34 0.87
C LEU A 373 0.60 13.67 1.86
N GLY A 374 0.83 14.58 2.79
CA GLY A 374 -0.16 15.05 3.76
C GLY A 374 -1.35 15.74 3.09
N ILE A 375 -1.11 16.58 2.07
CA ILE A 375 -2.18 17.22 1.30
C ILE A 375 -3.05 16.16 0.61
N ILE A 376 -2.44 15.18 -0.09
CA ILE A 376 -3.19 14.10 -0.74
C ILE A 376 -3.99 13.28 0.30
N ALA A 377 -3.46 13.11 1.51
CA ALA A 377 -4.10 12.34 2.56
C ALA A 377 -5.39 13.00 3.09
N ILE A 378 -5.47 14.33 3.09
CA ILE A 378 -6.64 15.10 3.57
C ILE A 378 -7.63 15.48 2.46
N LEU A 379 -7.27 15.30 1.18
CA LEU A 379 -8.14 15.64 0.04
C LEU A 379 -9.56 15.01 0.11
N PRO A 380 -9.75 13.75 0.57
CA PRO A 380 -11.09 13.18 0.71
C PRO A 380 -12.03 14.01 1.58
N ALA A 381 -11.53 14.59 2.67
CA ALA A 381 -12.35 15.44 3.53
C ALA A 381 -12.80 16.72 2.81
N PHE A 382 -11.93 17.35 2.01
CA PHE A 382 -12.31 18.50 1.18
C PHE A 382 -13.30 18.12 0.08
N ALA A 383 -13.17 16.94 -0.54
CA ALA A 383 -14.11 16.46 -1.54
C ALA A 383 -15.52 16.27 -0.94
N ILE A 384 -15.62 15.71 0.28
CA ILE A 384 -16.90 15.57 0.98
C ILE A 384 -17.53 16.95 1.29
N LEU A 385 -16.72 17.91 1.75
CA LEU A 385 -17.19 19.28 2.00
C LEU A 385 -17.66 19.98 0.71
N ALA A 386 -17.10 19.62 -0.44
CA ALA A 386 -17.54 20.10 -1.76
C ALA A 386 -18.81 19.42 -2.27
N GLY A 387 -19.37 18.44 -1.53
CA GLY A 387 -20.61 17.75 -1.87
C GLY A 387 -20.43 16.49 -2.70
N VAL A 388 -19.23 15.91 -2.73
CA VAL A 388 -18.95 14.59 -3.31
C VAL A 388 -19.44 13.50 -2.35
N ASN A 389 -20.00 12.43 -2.88
CA ASN A 389 -20.45 11.28 -2.08
C ASN A 389 -19.27 10.66 -1.29
N ASN A 390 -19.50 10.25 -0.04
CA ASN A 390 -18.50 9.68 0.85
C ASN A 390 -17.75 8.49 0.22
N GLN A 391 -18.43 7.65 -0.55
CA GLN A 391 -17.83 6.50 -1.23
C GLN A 391 -16.86 6.94 -2.32
N PHE A 392 -17.22 7.92 -3.14
CA PHE A 392 -16.39 8.42 -4.23
C PHE A 392 -15.28 9.34 -3.71
N ALA A 393 -15.55 10.13 -2.67
CA ALA A 393 -14.55 10.99 -2.04
C ALA A 393 -13.32 10.23 -1.54
N SER A 394 -13.49 9.00 -1.07
CA SER A 394 -12.37 8.14 -0.63
C SER A 394 -11.37 7.82 -1.75
N PHE A 395 -11.75 7.97 -3.03
CA PHE A 395 -10.86 7.82 -4.19
C PHE A 395 -10.18 9.12 -4.62
N TYR A 396 -10.55 10.27 -4.05
CA TYR A 396 -9.87 11.53 -4.32
C TYR A 396 -8.48 11.62 -3.67
N GLY A 397 -8.19 10.77 -2.69
CA GLY A 397 -6.92 10.86 -1.99
C GLY A 397 -6.77 9.77 -0.93
N GLY A 398 -6.12 10.16 0.17
CA GLY A 398 -5.93 9.27 1.30
C GLY A 398 -5.07 8.04 0.96
N THR A 399 -5.29 6.97 1.70
CA THR A 399 -4.57 5.70 1.52
C THR A 399 -4.96 4.97 0.25
N SER A 400 -6.23 5.02 -0.16
CA SER A 400 -6.76 4.24 -1.28
C SER A 400 -6.15 4.64 -2.62
N LEU A 401 -6.16 5.93 -2.96
CA LEU A 401 -5.53 6.42 -4.19
C LEU A 401 -4.04 6.12 -4.19
N ARG A 402 -3.39 6.31 -3.04
CA ARG A 402 -1.97 6.11 -2.90
C ARG A 402 -1.55 4.66 -3.07
N ILE A 403 -2.29 3.73 -2.45
CA ILE A 403 -2.06 2.28 -2.61
C ILE A 403 -2.27 1.89 -4.07
N LEU A 404 -3.35 2.36 -4.69
CA LEU A 404 -3.66 2.07 -6.08
C LEU A 404 -2.52 2.51 -7.00
N VAL A 405 -2.10 3.78 -6.93
CA VAL A 405 -1.02 4.32 -7.77
C VAL A 405 0.31 3.63 -7.47
N GLY A 406 0.67 3.47 -6.18
CA GLY A 406 1.93 2.85 -5.78
C GLY A 406 2.06 1.41 -6.27
N VAL A 407 1.03 0.59 -6.03
CA VAL A 407 1.06 -0.84 -6.41
C VAL A 407 1.06 -1.02 -7.92
N VAL A 408 0.28 -0.22 -8.66
CA VAL A 408 0.27 -0.28 -10.14
C VAL A 408 1.65 0.07 -10.69
N LEU A 409 2.28 1.15 -10.20
CA LEU A 409 3.60 1.57 -10.67
C LEU A 409 4.69 0.56 -10.29
N ASP A 410 4.68 0.04 -9.06
CA ASP A 410 5.66 -0.99 -8.64
C ASP A 410 5.50 -2.27 -9.46
N THR A 411 4.27 -2.68 -9.76
CA THR A 411 3.99 -3.86 -10.60
C THR A 411 4.45 -3.64 -12.04
N LEU A 412 4.20 -2.45 -12.60
CA LEU A 412 4.68 -2.08 -13.94
C LEU A 412 6.21 -2.07 -14.03
N GLN A 413 6.90 -1.50 -13.04
CA GLN A 413 8.35 -1.50 -12.96
C GLN A 413 8.93 -2.93 -12.91
N GLN A 414 8.29 -3.84 -12.20
CA GLN A 414 8.70 -5.25 -12.18
C GLN A 414 8.50 -5.91 -13.55
N ILE A 415 7.36 -5.68 -14.21
CA ILE A 415 7.10 -6.20 -15.55
C ILE A 415 8.15 -5.67 -16.55
N GLU A 416 8.44 -4.37 -16.50
CA GLU A 416 9.49 -3.76 -17.35
C GLU A 416 10.87 -4.36 -17.07
N GLY A 417 11.20 -4.63 -15.81
CA GLY A 417 12.43 -5.32 -15.41
C GLY A 417 12.55 -6.71 -16.03
N TYR A 418 11.48 -7.50 -16.02
CA TYR A 418 11.45 -8.82 -16.67
C TYR A 418 11.60 -8.72 -18.18
N LEU A 419 10.96 -7.74 -18.83
CA LEU A 419 11.07 -7.50 -20.27
C LEU A 419 12.51 -7.13 -20.67
N LEU A 420 13.18 -6.27 -19.91
CA LEU A 420 14.56 -5.84 -20.13
C LEU A 420 15.54 -6.98 -19.98
N MET A 421 15.45 -7.78 -18.91
CA MET A 421 16.37 -8.92 -18.70
C MET A 421 16.35 -9.87 -19.88
N ARG A 422 15.17 -10.17 -20.43
CA ARG A 422 15.06 -11.11 -21.55
C ARG A 422 15.47 -10.52 -22.90
N HIS A 423 15.36 -9.21 -23.06
CA HIS A 423 15.92 -8.55 -24.24
C HIS A 423 17.44 -8.70 -24.28
N TYR A 424 18.11 -8.61 -23.12
CA TYR A 424 19.55 -8.88 -22.99
C TYR A 424 19.90 -10.36 -23.22
N ASP A 425 19.12 -11.30 -22.73
CA ASP A 425 19.32 -12.75 -22.98
C ASP A 425 19.17 -13.10 -24.47
N GLY A 426 18.23 -12.45 -25.17
CA GLY A 426 18.06 -12.58 -26.62
C GLY A 426 19.26 -12.07 -27.40
N LEU A 427 19.81 -10.94 -26.97
CA LEU A 427 21.03 -10.36 -27.57
C LEU A 427 22.26 -11.22 -27.30
N MET A 428 22.36 -11.86 -26.13
CA MET A 428 23.47 -12.79 -25.82
C MET A 428 23.37 -14.10 -26.60
N LYS A 429 22.14 -14.60 -26.83
CA LYS A 429 21.94 -15.83 -27.64
C LYS A 429 22.08 -15.62 -29.13
N THR A 430 21.78 -14.43 -29.64
CA THR A 430 21.94 -14.05 -31.07
C THR A 430 23.24 -13.32 -31.34
N GLY A 431 23.92 -12.89 -30.29
CA GLY A 431 25.19 -12.17 -30.38
C GLY A 431 26.35 -13.10 -30.68
N ARG A 432 26.51 -13.45 -31.96
CA ARG A 432 27.86 -13.49 -32.56
C ARG A 432 28.45 -12.11 -32.30
N LEU A 433 29.22 -11.97 -31.26
CA LEU A 433 30.22 -10.93 -31.18
C LEU A 433 31.17 -11.21 -32.33
N THR A 434 30.88 -10.66 -33.51
CA THR A 434 31.88 -10.46 -34.51
C THR A 434 32.90 -9.49 -33.94
N GLY A 435 33.80 -10.04 -33.13
CA GLY A 435 35.01 -9.38 -32.79
C GLY A 435 35.67 -9.00 -34.12
N ARG A 436 35.80 -7.73 -34.35
CA ARG A 436 36.56 -7.16 -35.42
C ARG A 436 38.03 -7.51 -35.12
N SER A 437 38.39 -8.76 -35.43
CA SER A 437 39.77 -9.18 -35.62
C SER A 437 40.09 -8.87 -37.08
N GLY A 438 40.73 -7.73 -37.30
CA GLY A 438 41.15 -7.35 -38.65
C GLY A 438 41.85 -6.02 -38.63
N LEU A 439 43.19 -6.11 -38.62
CA LEU A 439 44.27 -5.13 -38.83
C LEU A 439 44.84 -4.51 -37.62
#